data_e8baab3aa41db63322870b464b0dbba8
#
_entry.id   e8baab3aa41db63322870b464b0dbba8
#
_cell.length_a   1.000
_cell.length_b   1.000
_cell.length_c   1.000
_cell.angle_alpha   90.00
_cell.angle_beta   90.00
_cell.angle_gamma   90.00
#
_symmetry.space_group_name_H-M   'P 1'
#
loop_
_entity.id
_entity.type
_entity.pdbx_description
1 polymer ?
#
loop_
_entity_poly.entity_id
_entity_poly.type
_entity_poly.pdbx_seq_one_letter_code
_entity_poly.pdbx_strand_id
1 'polypeptide(L)'
;MGKKVFVILLVLTSFSAMSQTKVKQTAGHDALGEFAPEFAHLNDNVLFGEVWSRNDLLSLRDRSMITVTALVSQGLTDSSLLHHLQFAKKNGITHTEIAEIITHVAFYAGWPKAWAAFNLAKTV
;
A
#
# COMPACT_ATOMS: atom_id res chain seq x y z
N MET A 1 4.80 64.35 15.97
CA MET A 1 5.62 63.17 15.58
C MET A 1 4.92 61.95 16.04
N GLY A 2 4.16 61.27 15.15
CA GLY A 2 3.42 60.07 15.48
C GLY A 2 4.32 58.82 15.39
N LYS A 3 4.48 58.09 16.50
CA LYS A 3 5.16 56.81 16.52
C LYS A 3 4.23 55.76 15.92
N LYS A 4 4.55 55.23 14.71
CA LYS A 4 3.89 54.09 14.13
C LYS A 4 4.34 52.80 14.85
N VAL A 5 3.44 52.24 15.64
CA VAL A 5 3.62 50.90 16.22
C VAL A 5 3.33 49.87 15.17
N PHE A 6 4.37 49.16 14.70
CA PHE A 6 4.20 47.99 13.85
C PHE A 6 3.83 46.79 14.72
N VAL A 7 2.59 46.36 14.68
CA VAL A 7 2.17 45.09 15.29
C VAL A 7 2.52 43.96 14.31
N ILE A 8 3.56 43.21 14.62
CA ILE A 8 3.92 42.00 13.90
C ILE A 8 2.96 40.90 14.38
N LEU A 9 1.99 40.58 13.55
CA LEU A 9 1.09 39.44 13.78
C LEU A 9 1.87 38.14 13.51
N LEU A 10 2.35 37.50 14.58
CA LEU A 10 2.96 36.16 14.49
C LEU A 10 1.84 35.14 14.20
N VAL A 11 1.71 34.73 12.94
CA VAL A 11 0.83 33.61 12.58
C VAL A 11 1.57 32.33 12.97
N LEU A 12 1.24 31.79 14.14
CA LEU A 12 1.62 30.45 14.54
C LEU A 12 0.81 29.45 13.70
N THR A 13 1.39 29.01 12.60
CA THR A 13 0.87 27.83 11.89
C THR A 13 1.19 26.61 12.73
N SER A 14 0.22 26.18 13.52
CA SER A 14 0.25 24.87 14.18
C SER A 14 0.27 23.78 13.10
N PHE A 15 1.46 23.26 12.82
CA PHE A 15 1.63 22.01 12.10
C PHE A 15 1.11 20.91 13.05
N SER A 16 -0.17 20.55 12.90
CA SER A 16 -0.67 19.28 13.44
C SER A 16 0.09 18.18 12.72
N ALA A 17 1.07 17.58 13.39
CA ALA A 17 1.66 16.33 12.96
C ALA A 17 0.52 15.31 12.92
N MET A 18 -0.02 15.03 11.74
CA MET A 18 -0.95 13.92 11.55
C MET A 18 -0.20 12.66 11.96
N SER A 19 -0.60 12.08 13.10
CA SER A 19 -0.10 10.79 13.53
C SER A 19 -0.33 9.79 12.40
N GLN A 20 0.76 9.22 11.85
CA GLN A 20 0.67 8.23 10.79
C GLN A 20 -0.10 7.02 11.30
N THR A 21 -1.19 6.67 10.60
CA THR A 21 -1.94 5.45 10.91
C THR A 21 -1.07 4.26 10.53
N LYS A 22 -0.64 3.48 11.53
CA LYS A 22 0.13 2.26 11.32
C LYS A 22 -0.75 1.18 10.68
N VAL A 23 -0.21 0.50 9.69
CA VAL A 23 -0.83 -0.70 9.12
C VAL A 23 -0.72 -1.83 10.12
N LYS A 24 -1.85 -2.44 10.48
CA LYS A 24 -1.93 -3.57 11.39
C LYS A 24 -2.14 -4.85 10.60
N GLN A 25 -1.28 -5.85 10.81
CA GLN A 25 -1.39 -7.16 10.20
C GLN A 25 -1.09 -8.24 11.24
N THR A 26 -1.84 -9.32 11.21
CA THR A 26 -1.68 -10.48 12.11
C THR A 26 -1.60 -11.79 11.35
N ALA A 27 -1.77 -11.79 10.02
CA ALA A 27 -1.84 -13.00 9.21
C ALA A 27 -0.60 -13.90 9.34
N GLY A 28 0.58 -13.31 9.50
CA GLY A 28 1.81 -14.05 9.70
C GLY A 28 1.79 -14.85 11.01
N HIS A 29 1.43 -14.20 12.11
CA HIS A 29 1.31 -14.87 13.42
C HIS A 29 0.18 -15.90 13.42
N ASP A 30 -0.96 -15.57 12.82
CA ASP A 30 -2.11 -16.48 12.79
C ASP A 30 -1.81 -17.78 12.00
N ALA A 31 -1.11 -17.66 10.86
CA ALA A 31 -0.82 -18.78 9.98
C ALA A 31 0.47 -19.55 10.34
N LEU A 32 1.51 -18.82 10.77
CA LEU A 32 2.88 -19.34 10.86
C LEU A 32 3.56 -19.09 12.21
N GLY A 33 2.89 -18.47 13.17
CA GLY A 33 3.49 -18.05 14.44
C GLY A 33 4.13 -19.19 15.24
N GLU A 34 3.56 -20.38 15.20
CA GLU A 34 4.14 -21.57 15.88
C GLU A 34 5.26 -22.23 15.06
N PHE A 35 5.10 -22.28 13.74
CA PHE A 35 6.05 -22.97 12.85
C PHE A 35 7.26 -22.09 12.48
N ALA A 36 7.01 -20.81 12.17
CA ALA A 36 8.03 -19.87 11.73
C ALA A 36 7.86 -18.50 12.41
N PRO A 37 8.12 -18.42 13.74
CA PRO A 37 7.83 -17.22 14.52
C PRO A 37 8.60 -15.98 14.05
N GLU A 38 9.84 -16.14 13.61
CA GLU A 38 10.63 -15.01 13.09
C GLU A 38 10.07 -14.50 11.77
N PHE A 39 9.68 -15.38 10.86
CA PHE A 39 9.02 -14.97 9.62
C PHE A 39 7.70 -14.24 9.90
N ALA A 40 6.89 -14.77 10.82
CA ALA A 40 5.64 -14.13 11.24
C ALA A 40 5.88 -12.70 11.80
N HIS A 41 6.89 -12.55 12.66
CA HIS A 41 7.30 -11.25 13.18
C HIS A 41 7.74 -10.29 12.06
N LEU A 42 8.61 -10.74 11.15
CA LEU A 42 9.07 -9.92 10.03
C LEU A 42 7.92 -9.50 9.11
N ASN A 43 6.98 -10.41 8.84
CA ASN A 43 5.81 -10.09 8.03
C ASN A 43 4.90 -9.06 8.72
N ASP A 44 4.47 -9.33 9.94
CA ASP A 44 3.43 -8.53 10.58
C ASP A 44 3.97 -7.23 11.18
N ASN A 45 5.08 -7.30 11.90
CA ASN A 45 5.61 -6.16 12.65
C ASN A 45 6.56 -5.29 11.84
N VAL A 46 7.39 -5.88 10.99
CA VAL A 46 8.39 -5.15 10.20
C VAL A 46 7.82 -4.73 8.84
N LEU A 47 7.41 -5.68 8.01
CA LEU A 47 6.90 -5.36 6.68
C LEU A 47 5.66 -4.46 6.77
N PHE A 48 4.62 -4.90 7.44
CA PHE A 48 3.38 -4.12 7.54
C PHE A 48 3.47 -3.03 8.62
N GLY A 49 3.94 -3.36 9.80
CA GLY A 49 3.98 -2.42 10.92
C GLY A 49 4.95 -1.25 10.74
N GLU A 50 6.05 -1.44 10.02
CA GLU A 50 7.05 -0.41 9.77
C GLU A 50 7.11 0.05 8.32
N VAL A 51 7.34 -0.87 7.36
CA VAL A 51 7.57 -0.48 5.95
C VAL A 51 6.29 0.06 5.31
N TRP A 52 5.18 -0.66 5.39
CA TRP A 52 3.90 -0.20 4.86
C TRP A 52 3.33 1.00 5.61
N SER A 53 3.78 1.25 6.82
CA SER A 53 3.34 2.37 7.64
C SER A 53 4.07 3.69 7.37
N ARG A 54 5.07 3.71 6.48
CA ARG A 54 5.81 4.92 6.08
C ARG A 54 5.07 5.72 5.01
N ASN A 55 3.82 6.09 5.32
CA ASN A 55 2.90 6.71 4.37
C ASN A 55 3.32 8.13 3.95
N ASP A 56 4.13 8.82 4.74
CA ASP A 56 4.75 10.11 4.43
C ASP A 56 5.80 10.04 3.32
N LEU A 57 6.44 8.88 3.15
CA LEU A 57 7.48 8.67 2.13
C LEU A 57 6.91 8.08 0.85
N LEU A 58 5.95 7.17 0.97
CA LEU A 58 5.24 6.54 -0.14
C LEU A 58 3.86 6.12 0.34
N SER A 59 2.82 6.56 -0.34
CA SER A 59 1.43 6.31 0.07
C SER A 59 1.07 4.82 0.07
N LEU A 60 0.09 4.44 0.88
CA LEU A 60 -0.48 3.09 0.87
C LEU A 60 -1.04 2.72 -0.50
N ARG A 61 -1.61 3.70 -1.20
CA ARG A 61 -2.13 3.54 -2.56
C ARG A 61 -1.02 3.17 -3.54
N ASP A 62 0.09 3.92 -3.53
CA ASP A 62 1.22 3.66 -4.42
C ASP A 62 1.93 2.34 -4.08
N ARG A 63 2.08 2.02 -2.79
CA ARG A 63 2.60 0.72 -2.35
C ARG A 63 1.74 -0.43 -2.86
N SER A 64 0.43 -0.28 -2.84
CA SER A 64 -0.51 -1.28 -3.37
C SER A 64 -0.33 -1.48 -4.87
N MET A 65 -0.19 -0.41 -5.65
CA MET A 65 0.09 -0.50 -7.09
C MET A 65 1.40 -1.24 -7.38
N ILE A 66 2.46 -0.89 -6.67
CA ILE A 66 3.79 -1.52 -6.81
C ILE A 66 3.70 -3.00 -6.48
N THR A 67 3.03 -3.36 -5.39
CA THR A 67 2.94 -4.76 -4.95
C THR A 67 2.11 -5.60 -5.91
N VAL A 68 0.95 -5.13 -6.34
CA VAL A 68 0.14 -5.81 -7.36
C VAL A 68 0.93 -6.00 -8.65
N THR A 69 1.61 -4.96 -9.12
CA THR A 69 2.47 -5.02 -10.32
C THR A 69 3.58 -6.07 -10.16
N ALA A 70 4.26 -6.08 -9.02
CA ALA A 70 5.33 -7.04 -8.74
C ALA A 70 4.83 -8.50 -8.75
N LEU A 71 3.68 -8.77 -8.12
CA LEU A 71 3.09 -10.11 -8.05
C LEU A 71 2.64 -10.59 -9.43
N VAL A 72 1.94 -9.75 -10.19
CA VAL A 72 1.50 -10.07 -11.56
C VAL A 72 2.71 -10.35 -12.45
N SER A 73 3.76 -9.53 -12.37
CA SER A 73 4.97 -9.67 -13.17
C SER A 73 5.72 -10.99 -12.90
N GLN A 74 5.63 -11.50 -11.68
CA GLN A 74 6.20 -12.79 -11.29
C GLN A 74 5.29 -13.98 -11.63
N GLY A 75 4.04 -13.73 -12.05
CA GLY A 75 3.06 -14.78 -12.27
C GLY A 75 2.48 -15.37 -10.99
N LEU A 76 2.57 -14.65 -9.87
CA LEU A 76 2.02 -15.05 -8.59
C LEU A 76 0.53 -14.64 -8.53
N THR A 77 -0.33 -15.55 -8.94
CA THR A 77 -1.79 -15.33 -9.08
C THR A 77 -2.60 -16.19 -8.12
N ASP A 78 -2.07 -16.39 -6.94
CA ASP A 78 -2.67 -17.14 -5.83
C ASP A 78 -3.36 -16.20 -4.81
N SER A 79 -3.54 -16.70 -3.59
CA SER A 79 -4.13 -15.95 -2.48
C SER A 79 -3.35 -14.67 -2.12
N SER A 80 -2.05 -14.62 -2.40
CA SER A 80 -1.24 -13.42 -2.16
C SER A 80 -1.68 -12.28 -3.06
N LEU A 81 -1.89 -12.54 -4.36
CA LEU A 81 -2.41 -11.52 -5.28
C LEU A 81 -3.83 -11.10 -4.89
N LEU A 82 -4.69 -12.06 -4.55
CA LEU A 82 -6.06 -11.76 -4.11
C LEU A 82 -6.06 -10.81 -2.90
N HIS A 83 -5.25 -11.12 -1.90
CA HIS A 83 -5.09 -10.26 -0.70
C HIS A 83 -4.66 -8.83 -1.09
N HIS A 84 -3.65 -8.70 -1.94
CA HIS A 84 -3.15 -7.39 -2.36
C HIS A 84 -4.08 -6.63 -3.29
N LEU A 85 -4.89 -7.30 -4.10
CA LEU A 85 -5.97 -6.67 -4.86
C LEU A 85 -7.06 -6.10 -3.94
N GLN A 86 -7.47 -6.85 -2.93
CA GLN A 86 -8.42 -6.38 -1.91
C GLN A 86 -7.84 -5.20 -1.12
N PHE A 87 -6.56 -5.26 -0.76
CA PHE A 87 -5.89 -4.19 -0.04
C PHE A 87 -5.72 -2.95 -0.92
N ALA A 88 -5.44 -3.11 -2.20
CA ALA A 88 -5.38 -2.02 -3.18
C ALA A 88 -6.72 -1.28 -3.27
N LYS A 89 -7.82 -2.03 -3.34
CA LYS A 89 -9.18 -1.46 -3.33
C LYS A 89 -9.43 -0.65 -2.05
N LYS A 90 -9.08 -1.20 -0.89
CA LYS A 90 -9.18 -0.52 0.41
C LYS A 90 -8.36 0.76 0.46
N ASN A 91 -7.21 0.79 -0.21
CA ASN A 91 -6.30 1.93 -0.26
C ASN A 91 -6.64 2.92 -1.39
N GLY A 92 -7.81 2.80 -2.02
CA GLY A 92 -8.36 3.78 -2.94
C GLY A 92 -8.02 3.57 -4.41
N ILE A 93 -7.49 2.40 -4.80
CA ILE A 93 -7.32 2.04 -6.21
C ILE A 93 -8.66 1.53 -6.74
N THR A 94 -9.14 2.16 -7.81
CA THR A 94 -10.43 1.81 -8.41
C THR A 94 -10.34 0.55 -9.25
N HIS A 95 -11.48 -0.05 -9.53
CA HIS A 95 -11.59 -1.24 -10.41
C HIS A 95 -11.04 -0.94 -11.81
N THR A 96 -11.34 0.25 -12.35
CA THR A 96 -10.81 0.70 -13.64
C THR A 96 -9.28 0.84 -13.61
N GLU A 97 -8.72 1.41 -12.55
CA GLU A 97 -7.27 1.53 -12.39
C GLU A 97 -6.58 0.18 -12.29
N ILE A 98 -7.16 -0.80 -11.58
CA ILE A 98 -6.64 -2.18 -11.55
C ILE A 98 -6.61 -2.77 -12.95
N ALA A 99 -7.67 -2.59 -13.74
CA ALA A 99 -7.71 -3.07 -15.12
C ALA A 99 -6.61 -2.42 -15.98
N GLU A 100 -6.39 -1.12 -15.84
CA GLU A 100 -5.33 -0.40 -16.56
C GLU A 100 -3.92 -0.83 -16.11
N ILE A 101 -3.70 -1.05 -14.82
CA ILE A 101 -2.43 -1.56 -14.29
C ILE A 101 -2.11 -2.92 -14.92
N ILE A 102 -3.04 -3.87 -14.89
CA ILE A 102 -2.83 -5.21 -15.43
C ILE A 102 -2.65 -5.16 -16.96
N THR A 103 -3.43 -4.33 -17.66
CA THR A 103 -3.29 -4.12 -19.11
C THR A 103 -1.90 -3.60 -19.46
N HIS A 104 -1.41 -2.59 -18.73
CA HIS A 104 -0.07 -2.05 -18.94
C HIS A 104 1.01 -3.10 -18.68
N VAL A 105 0.92 -3.82 -17.57
CA VAL A 105 1.88 -4.86 -17.18
C VAL A 105 1.92 -6.02 -18.19
N ALA A 106 0.81 -6.31 -18.89
CA ALA A 106 0.76 -7.36 -19.91
C ALA A 106 1.84 -7.20 -20.99
N PHE A 107 2.17 -5.97 -21.38
CA PHE A 107 3.20 -5.66 -22.39
C PHE A 107 4.63 -5.85 -21.89
N TYR A 108 4.85 -5.85 -20.57
CA TYR A 108 6.17 -5.98 -19.95
C TYR A 108 6.41 -7.35 -19.34
N ALA A 109 5.36 -7.98 -18.80
CA ALA A 109 5.46 -9.25 -18.07
C ALA A 109 4.95 -10.47 -18.87
N GLY A 110 4.17 -10.22 -19.92
CA GLY A 110 3.60 -11.26 -20.76
C GLY A 110 2.08 -11.40 -20.59
N TRP A 111 1.42 -11.66 -21.71
CA TRP A 111 -0.03 -11.72 -21.82
C TRP A 111 -0.69 -12.80 -20.95
N PRO A 112 -0.15 -14.04 -20.87
CA PRO A 112 -0.73 -15.09 -20.04
C PRO A 112 -0.77 -14.74 -18.55
N LYS A 113 0.25 -14.02 -18.03
CA LYS A 113 0.27 -13.56 -16.64
C LYS A 113 -0.83 -12.53 -16.36
N ALA A 114 -1.08 -11.64 -17.31
CA ALA A 114 -2.17 -10.68 -17.22
C ALA A 114 -3.54 -11.38 -17.24
N TRP A 115 -3.75 -12.37 -18.08
CA TRP A 115 -4.97 -13.19 -18.09
C TRP A 115 -5.24 -13.83 -16.72
N ALA A 116 -4.23 -14.47 -16.15
CA ALA A 116 -4.34 -15.07 -14.82
C ALA A 116 -4.68 -14.05 -13.75
N ALA A 117 -4.04 -12.87 -13.78
CA ALA A 117 -4.33 -11.77 -12.87
C ALA A 117 -5.75 -11.23 -13.02
N PHE A 118 -6.27 -11.09 -14.25
CA PHE A 118 -7.63 -10.65 -14.50
C PHE A 118 -8.67 -11.64 -13.96
N ASN A 119 -8.39 -12.94 -14.01
CA ASN A 119 -9.29 -13.95 -13.45
C ASN A 119 -9.50 -13.77 -11.95
N LEU A 120 -8.51 -13.28 -11.23
CA LEU A 120 -8.67 -12.88 -9.82
C LEU A 120 -9.26 -11.49 -9.67
N ALA A 121 -8.73 -10.50 -10.40
CA ALA A 121 -9.10 -9.10 -10.24
C ALA A 121 -10.59 -8.85 -10.47
N LYS A 122 -11.23 -9.56 -11.40
CA LYS A 122 -12.67 -9.45 -11.67
C LYS A 122 -13.56 -9.90 -10.50
N THR A 123 -13.01 -10.60 -9.51
CA THR A 123 -13.74 -11.10 -8.33
C THR A 123 -13.70 -10.13 -7.15
N VAL A 124 -12.91 -9.09 -7.23
CA VAL A 124 -12.69 -8.10 -6.14
C VAL A 124 -13.57 -6.82 -6.33
#